data_8949499afaf0685b541557fc2363df54
#
_entry.id   8949499afaf0685b541557fc2363df54
#
_cell.length_a   1.000
_cell.length_b   1.000
_cell.length_c   1.000
_cell.angle_alpha   90.00
_cell.angle_beta   90.00
_cell.angle_gamma   90.00
#
_symmetry.space_group_name_H-M   'P 1'
#
loop_
_entity.id
_entity.type
_entity.pdbx_description
1 polymer ?
#
loop_
_entity_poly.entity_id
_entity_poly.type
_entity_poly.pdbx_seq_one_letter_code
_entity_poly.pdbx_strand_id
1 'polypeptide(L)'
;MDARDRVVTLFGGGGFLGRYTAQALFRTGARVRVAQRHPRRANFLHPLAAVGQLQVLAVDIRDRGAVRAAVRGSDCVVNLVGILKGDFEAIHVAGARNVAEAAAEAGAGSLVHVSAIGADPDSESAYGRSKGEGEAAVRAAFPDATILRPSILFGREDNFINRFAGMARLAPVLPVLSGATRFQPVYAADVGRAVTAAALHPRGHGGRTYELGGPQVLTMRELMEWVCETTGRGRPLVDIPDPVGRLIARATGWLPGAPITWDQWLMLRRDNVVSPGAEGLEAFGLPKTPLAAVSEGWLTSYRRHGRFAAKSPY
;
A
#
# COMPACT_ATOMS: atom_id res chain seq x y z
N MET A 1 -18.40 14.62 -17.36
CA MET A 1 -18.44 13.22 -17.84
C MET A 1 -18.82 12.35 -16.65
N ASP A 2 -19.84 11.52 -16.78
CA ASP A 2 -20.25 10.59 -15.72
C ASP A 2 -19.12 9.59 -15.48
N ALA A 3 -18.95 9.11 -14.24
CA ALA A 3 -17.96 8.11 -13.92
C ALA A 3 -18.18 6.80 -14.70
N ARG A 4 -19.43 6.50 -15.06
CA ARG A 4 -19.83 5.31 -15.85
C ARG A 4 -19.24 5.27 -17.26
N ASP A 5 -18.92 6.43 -17.81
CA ASP A 5 -18.35 6.54 -19.17
C ASP A 5 -16.82 6.47 -19.15
N ARG A 6 -16.21 6.48 -17.97
CA ARG A 6 -14.76 6.53 -17.83
C ARG A 6 -14.11 5.15 -17.84
N VAL A 7 -12.99 5.07 -18.54
CA VAL A 7 -12.09 3.91 -18.54
C VAL A 7 -10.90 4.22 -17.66
N VAL A 8 -10.72 3.44 -16.61
CA VAL A 8 -9.58 3.55 -15.68
C VAL A 8 -8.63 2.37 -15.89
N THR A 9 -7.38 2.64 -16.26
CA THR A 9 -6.35 1.59 -16.27
C THR A 9 -5.64 1.57 -14.93
N LEU A 10 -5.76 0.43 -14.22
CA LEU A 10 -5.25 0.20 -12.88
C LEU A 10 -4.08 -0.79 -12.91
N PHE A 11 -2.86 -0.28 -12.82
CA PHE A 11 -1.66 -1.12 -12.67
C PHE A 11 -1.55 -1.63 -11.24
N GLY A 12 -1.37 -2.95 -11.09
CA GLY A 12 -1.28 -3.59 -9.77
C GLY A 12 -2.62 -3.87 -9.10
N GLY A 13 -3.72 -3.87 -9.84
CA GLY A 13 -5.08 -4.07 -9.32
C GLY A 13 -5.33 -5.41 -8.63
N GLY A 14 -4.54 -6.45 -8.91
CA GLY A 14 -4.60 -7.74 -8.21
C GLY A 14 -3.76 -7.80 -6.92
N GLY A 15 -3.14 -6.70 -6.51
CA GLY A 15 -2.42 -6.58 -5.24
C GLY A 15 -3.33 -6.27 -4.06
N PHE A 16 -2.73 -6.10 -2.88
CA PHE A 16 -3.45 -5.79 -1.64
C PHE A 16 -4.24 -4.49 -1.75
N LEU A 17 -3.58 -3.35 -1.98
CA LEU A 17 -4.28 -2.06 -2.18
C LEU A 17 -5.17 -2.09 -3.44
N GLY A 18 -4.73 -2.80 -4.49
CA GLY A 18 -5.44 -2.90 -5.75
C GLY A 18 -6.85 -3.46 -5.62
N ARG A 19 -7.07 -4.43 -4.72
CA ARG A 19 -8.39 -4.98 -4.37
C ARG A 19 -9.35 -3.88 -3.91
N TYR A 20 -8.92 -3.07 -2.96
CA TYR A 20 -9.75 -2.00 -2.37
C TYR A 20 -9.99 -0.86 -3.36
N THR A 21 -8.96 -0.52 -4.14
CA THR A 21 -9.08 0.49 -5.20
C THR A 21 -10.05 0.04 -6.30
N ALA A 22 -9.92 -1.20 -6.78
CA ALA A 22 -10.84 -1.74 -7.78
C ALA A 22 -12.28 -1.76 -7.26
N GLN A 23 -12.52 -2.19 -6.01
CA GLN A 23 -13.85 -2.13 -5.39
C GLN A 23 -14.42 -0.71 -5.34
N ALA A 24 -13.59 0.27 -4.97
CA ALA A 24 -14.01 1.66 -4.93
C ALA A 24 -14.38 2.18 -6.32
N LEU A 25 -13.58 1.87 -7.34
CA LEU A 25 -13.86 2.21 -8.74
C LEU A 25 -15.13 1.53 -9.26
N PHE A 26 -15.35 0.24 -8.98
CA PHE A 26 -16.57 -0.46 -9.41
C PHE A 26 -17.84 0.18 -8.86
N ARG A 27 -17.81 0.67 -7.62
CA ARG A 27 -18.96 1.35 -7.00
C ARG A 27 -19.33 2.66 -7.70
N THR A 28 -18.40 3.29 -8.39
CA THR A 28 -18.68 4.51 -9.19
C THR A 28 -19.29 4.21 -10.56
N GLY A 29 -19.29 2.93 -10.97
CA GLY A 29 -19.70 2.50 -12.30
C GLY A 29 -18.59 2.57 -13.36
N ALA A 30 -17.41 3.08 -13.04
CA ALA A 30 -16.29 3.16 -13.99
C ALA A 30 -15.88 1.79 -14.54
N ARG A 31 -15.48 1.76 -15.80
CA ARG A 31 -14.88 0.58 -16.43
C ARG A 31 -13.41 0.49 -16.04
N VAL A 32 -12.98 -0.66 -15.54
CA VAL A 32 -11.63 -0.83 -15.01
C VAL A 32 -10.85 -1.86 -15.80
N ARG A 33 -9.70 -1.46 -16.35
CA ARG A 33 -8.69 -2.37 -16.89
C ARG A 33 -7.64 -2.63 -15.82
N VAL A 34 -7.57 -3.84 -15.33
CA VAL A 34 -6.54 -4.25 -14.38
C VAL A 34 -5.33 -4.77 -15.15
N ALA A 35 -4.24 -4.03 -15.13
CA ALA A 35 -2.98 -4.36 -15.79
C ALA A 35 -1.98 -4.93 -14.77
N GLN A 36 -1.53 -6.18 -14.95
CA GLN A 36 -0.59 -6.83 -14.04
C GLN A 36 0.10 -8.04 -14.67
N ARG A 37 1.29 -8.41 -14.17
CA ARG A 37 2.11 -9.50 -14.71
C ARG A 37 1.41 -10.87 -14.70
N HIS A 38 0.59 -11.15 -13.70
CA HIS A 38 -0.07 -12.43 -13.50
C HIS A 38 -1.59 -12.24 -13.44
N PRO A 39 -2.31 -12.24 -14.57
CA PRO A 39 -3.75 -11.95 -14.65
C PRO A 39 -4.60 -12.80 -13.69
N ARG A 40 -4.29 -14.09 -13.55
CA ARG A 40 -5.01 -15.01 -12.65
C ARG A 40 -5.09 -14.52 -11.19
N ARG A 41 -4.12 -13.72 -10.73
CA ARG A 41 -4.15 -13.13 -9.38
C ARG A 41 -5.24 -12.06 -9.19
N ALA A 42 -5.88 -11.59 -10.27
CA ALA A 42 -7.00 -10.67 -10.22
C ALA A 42 -8.37 -11.35 -10.34
N ASN A 43 -8.43 -12.68 -10.46
CA ASN A 43 -9.70 -13.40 -10.66
C ASN A 43 -10.73 -13.14 -9.56
N PHE A 44 -10.28 -12.87 -8.34
CA PHE A 44 -11.15 -12.50 -7.22
C PHE A 44 -11.92 -11.19 -7.43
N LEU A 45 -11.56 -10.38 -8.42
CA LEU A 45 -12.25 -9.13 -8.76
C LEU A 45 -13.50 -9.37 -9.60
N HIS A 46 -13.58 -10.48 -10.35
CA HIS A 46 -14.73 -10.78 -11.22
C HIS A 46 -16.08 -10.77 -10.48
N PRO A 47 -16.21 -11.39 -9.29
CA PRO A 47 -17.48 -11.36 -8.56
C PRO A 47 -17.84 -9.97 -7.98
N LEU A 48 -16.92 -9.02 -8.01
CA LEU A 48 -17.08 -7.68 -7.43
C LEU A 48 -17.47 -6.63 -8.48
N ALA A 49 -17.31 -6.98 -9.77
CA ALA A 49 -17.58 -6.11 -10.90
C ALA A 49 -18.93 -6.45 -11.55
N ALA A 50 -19.61 -5.45 -12.10
CA ALA A 50 -20.75 -5.66 -12.97
C ALA A 50 -20.30 -6.22 -14.33
N VAL A 51 -21.25 -6.77 -15.10
CA VAL A 51 -20.99 -7.29 -16.44
C VAL A 51 -20.37 -6.22 -17.34
N GLY A 52 -19.24 -6.53 -17.98
CA GLY A 52 -18.52 -5.61 -18.85
C GLY A 52 -17.70 -4.52 -18.14
N GLN A 53 -17.72 -4.46 -16.82
CA GLN A 53 -17.01 -3.42 -16.03
C GLN A 53 -15.52 -3.73 -15.83
N LEU A 54 -15.12 -5.00 -15.84
CA LEU A 54 -13.73 -5.42 -15.59
C LEU A 54 -13.11 -6.07 -16.83
N GLN A 55 -11.91 -5.60 -17.18
CA GLN A 55 -11.00 -6.26 -18.11
C GLN A 55 -9.67 -6.52 -17.39
N VAL A 56 -9.12 -7.72 -17.49
CA VAL A 56 -7.81 -8.06 -16.92
C VAL A 56 -6.79 -8.28 -18.03
N LEU A 57 -5.66 -7.58 -17.96
CA LEU A 57 -4.58 -7.59 -18.95
C LEU A 57 -3.28 -8.12 -18.36
N ALA A 58 -2.55 -8.93 -19.15
CA ALA A 58 -1.19 -9.35 -18.80
C ALA A 58 -0.21 -8.25 -19.21
N VAL A 59 0.32 -7.50 -18.24
CA VAL A 59 1.23 -6.38 -18.48
C VAL A 59 2.33 -6.37 -17.42
N ASP A 60 3.57 -6.30 -17.86
CA ASP A 60 4.71 -5.94 -17.00
C ASP A 60 5.01 -4.45 -17.22
N ILE A 61 5.08 -3.66 -16.14
CA ILE A 61 5.35 -2.21 -16.24
C ILE A 61 6.75 -1.90 -16.81
N ARG A 62 7.65 -2.89 -16.86
CA ARG A 62 8.97 -2.78 -17.49
C ARG A 62 8.90 -2.84 -19.02
N ASP A 63 7.83 -3.42 -19.56
CA ASP A 63 7.58 -3.48 -21.00
C ASP A 63 6.80 -2.24 -21.45
N ARG A 64 7.54 -1.28 -22.02
CA ARG A 64 7.01 0.00 -22.50
C ARG A 64 5.89 -0.19 -23.54
N GLY A 65 6.03 -1.18 -24.43
CA GLY A 65 5.04 -1.47 -25.49
C GLY A 65 3.73 -2.00 -24.88
N ALA A 66 3.82 -2.96 -23.95
CA ALA A 66 2.66 -3.50 -23.26
C ALA A 66 1.96 -2.44 -22.41
N VAL A 67 2.69 -1.55 -21.73
CA VAL A 67 2.14 -0.44 -20.94
C VAL A 67 1.37 0.53 -21.85
N ARG A 68 1.95 0.97 -22.98
CA ARG A 68 1.28 1.83 -23.97
C ARG A 68 -0.01 1.21 -24.50
N ALA A 69 0.03 -0.08 -24.84
CA ALA A 69 -1.15 -0.79 -25.31
C ALA A 69 -2.26 -0.84 -24.26
N ALA A 70 -1.92 -1.06 -22.98
CA ALA A 70 -2.88 -1.12 -21.87
C ALA A 70 -3.54 0.24 -21.57
N VAL A 71 -2.80 1.33 -21.72
CA VAL A 71 -3.28 2.70 -21.41
C VAL A 71 -4.10 3.31 -22.55
N ARG A 72 -4.00 2.78 -23.77
CA ARG A 72 -4.70 3.34 -24.94
C ARG A 72 -6.20 3.51 -24.70
N GLY A 73 -6.71 4.72 -24.87
CA GLY A 73 -8.12 5.09 -24.67
C GLY A 73 -8.56 5.02 -23.20
N SER A 74 -7.63 5.20 -22.26
CA SER A 74 -7.95 5.38 -20.84
C SER A 74 -8.17 6.85 -20.54
N ASP A 75 -9.23 7.16 -19.80
CA ASP A 75 -9.49 8.50 -19.29
C ASP A 75 -8.63 8.79 -18.05
N CYS A 76 -8.36 7.74 -17.25
CA CYS A 76 -7.59 7.83 -16.01
C CYS A 76 -6.60 6.67 -15.92
N VAL A 77 -5.43 6.93 -15.37
CA VAL A 77 -4.41 5.91 -15.11
C VAL A 77 -4.07 5.91 -13.63
N VAL A 78 -3.97 4.72 -13.04
CA VAL A 78 -3.59 4.52 -11.63
C VAL A 78 -2.43 3.55 -11.56
N ASN A 79 -1.33 3.95 -10.93
CA ASN A 79 -0.18 3.09 -10.68
C ASN A 79 -0.05 2.75 -9.19
N LEU A 80 -0.35 1.51 -8.83
CA LEU A 80 -0.19 0.94 -7.48
C LEU A 80 0.99 -0.02 -7.40
N VAL A 81 1.77 -0.17 -8.47
CA VAL A 81 2.83 -1.17 -8.51
C VAL A 81 3.98 -0.75 -7.60
N GLY A 82 4.31 -1.63 -6.68
CA GLY A 82 5.46 -1.49 -5.79
C GLY A 82 5.90 -2.86 -5.28
N ILE A 83 7.17 -2.95 -4.90
CA ILE A 83 7.80 -4.14 -4.36
C ILE A 83 8.57 -3.76 -3.09
N LEU A 84 8.76 -4.73 -2.17
CA LEU A 84 9.58 -4.57 -0.97
C LEU A 84 10.90 -5.37 -1.06
N LYS A 85 11.12 -6.05 -2.19
CA LYS A 85 12.31 -6.86 -2.49
C LYS A 85 12.48 -6.97 -4.00
N GLY A 86 13.71 -6.96 -4.49
CA GLY A 86 14.04 -7.14 -5.90
C GLY A 86 14.59 -5.87 -6.54
N ASP A 87 14.39 -5.75 -7.83
CA ASP A 87 14.90 -4.63 -8.62
C ASP A 87 14.00 -3.41 -8.47
N PHE A 88 14.34 -2.57 -7.50
CA PHE A 88 13.61 -1.33 -7.20
C PHE A 88 13.70 -0.33 -8.37
N GLU A 89 14.88 -0.21 -9.00
CA GLU A 89 15.08 0.71 -10.12
C GLU A 89 14.15 0.36 -11.29
N ALA A 90 14.14 -0.91 -11.70
CA ALA A 90 13.31 -1.34 -12.81
C ALA A 90 11.80 -1.19 -12.55
N ILE A 91 11.36 -1.28 -11.28
CA ILE A 91 9.93 -1.25 -10.94
C ILE A 91 9.48 0.14 -10.48
N HIS A 92 10.19 0.76 -9.51
CA HIS A 92 9.74 2.00 -8.89
C HIS A 92 10.10 3.22 -9.72
N VAL A 93 11.21 3.16 -10.49
CA VAL A 93 11.68 4.30 -11.31
C VAL A 93 11.31 4.10 -12.77
N ALA A 94 11.95 3.14 -13.45
CA ALA A 94 11.74 2.93 -14.89
C ALA A 94 10.29 2.49 -15.20
N GLY A 95 9.72 1.58 -14.41
CA GLY A 95 8.34 1.12 -14.57
C GLY A 95 7.32 2.23 -14.31
N ALA A 96 7.53 3.05 -13.28
CA ALA A 96 6.66 4.19 -13.00
C ALA A 96 6.75 5.25 -14.11
N ARG A 97 7.96 5.52 -14.62
CA ARG A 97 8.18 6.39 -15.79
C ARG A 97 7.43 5.89 -17.02
N ASN A 98 7.52 4.59 -17.34
CA ASN A 98 6.80 4.00 -18.47
C ASN A 98 5.29 4.21 -18.38
N VAL A 99 4.72 4.06 -17.17
CA VAL A 99 3.30 4.29 -16.93
C VAL A 99 2.94 5.76 -17.13
N ALA A 100 3.75 6.68 -16.61
CA ALA A 100 3.50 8.11 -16.71
C ALA A 100 3.64 8.63 -18.15
N GLU A 101 4.68 8.22 -18.86
CA GLU A 101 4.85 8.55 -20.28
C GLU A 101 3.70 8.02 -21.13
N ALA A 102 3.28 6.76 -20.92
CA ALA A 102 2.16 6.19 -21.65
C ALA A 102 0.83 6.90 -21.32
N ALA A 103 0.62 7.35 -20.08
CA ALA A 103 -0.55 8.14 -19.70
C ALA A 103 -0.56 9.50 -20.41
N ALA A 104 0.58 10.18 -20.47
CA ALA A 104 0.73 11.45 -21.18
C ALA A 104 0.52 11.28 -22.69
N GLU A 105 1.15 10.29 -23.31
CA GLU A 105 1.02 10.00 -24.75
C GLU A 105 -0.44 9.62 -25.14
N ALA A 106 -1.16 8.95 -24.25
CA ALA A 106 -2.57 8.59 -24.46
C ALA A 106 -3.54 9.75 -24.23
N GLY A 107 -3.08 10.89 -23.73
CA GLY A 107 -3.92 12.04 -23.38
C GLY A 107 -4.84 11.76 -22.18
N ALA A 108 -4.40 10.91 -21.24
CA ALA A 108 -5.18 10.62 -20.03
C ALA A 108 -5.42 11.91 -19.23
N GLY A 109 -6.66 12.10 -18.78
CA GLY A 109 -7.06 13.30 -18.02
C GLY A 109 -6.55 13.28 -16.57
N SER A 110 -6.05 12.14 -16.06
CA SER A 110 -5.45 12.02 -14.73
C SER A 110 -4.48 10.85 -14.64
N LEU A 111 -3.45 11.04 -13.80
CA LEU A 111 -2.56 9.98 -13.34
C LEU A 111 -2.46 10.03 -11.82
N VAL A 112 -2.75 8.91 -11.16
CA VAL A 112 -2.52 8.75 -9.72
C VAL A 112 -1.40 7.74 -9.50
N HIS A 113 -0.35 8.16 -8.79
CA HIS A 113 0.79 7.31 -8.45
C HIS A 113 0.85 7.09 -6.94
N VAL A 114 0.84 5.82 -6.51
CA VAL A 114 0.98 5.48 -5.08
C VAL A 114 2.45 5.25 -4.74
N SER A 115 2.96 6.14 -3.92
CA SER A 115 4.28 6.12 -3.33
C SER A 115 4.24 5.58 -1.89
N ALA A 116 5.00 6.17 -0.98
CA ALA A 116 4.97 5.85 0.46
C ALA A 116 5.47 7.04 1.27
N ILE A 117 5.05 7.17 2.53
CA ILE A 117 5.71 8.06 3.49
C ILE A 117 7.19 7.68 3.59
N GLY A 118 8.07 8.68 3.59
CA GLY A 118 9.52 8.47 3.57
C GLY A 118 10.13 8.28 2.17
N ALA A 119 9.35 8.49 1.10
CA ALA A 119 9.88 8.59 -0.26
C ALA A 119 10.77 9.84 -0.38
N ASP A 120 12.08 9.61 -0.64
CA ASP A 120 13.10 10.65 -0.64
C ASP A 120 14.28 10.18 -1.51
N PRO A 121 14.65 10.93 -2.58
CA PRO A 121 15.76 10.55 -3.46
C PRO A 121 17.10 10.42 -2.72
N ASP A 122 17.26 11.09 -1.60
CA ASP A 122 18.47 11.09 -0.77
C ASP A 122 18.42 10.07 0.38
N SER A 123 17.39 9.20 0.40
CA SER A 123 17.23 8.21 1.46
C SER A 123 18.37 7.19 1.48
N GLU A 124 18.86 6.84 2.67
CA GLU A 124 19.77 5.71 2.88
C GLU A 124 19.14 4.36 2.50
N SER A 125 17.81 4.21 2.69
CA SER A 125 17.05 3.05 2.28
C SER A 125 16.88 3.04 0.75
N ALA A 126 17.24 1.93 0.12
CA ALA A 126 17.07 1.74 -1.33
C ALA A 126 15.59 1.81 -1.72
N TYR A 127 14.70 1.31 -0.86
CA TYR A 127 13.26 1.45 -1.06
C TYR A 127 12.83 2.93 -1.04
N GLY A 128 13.17 3.67 0.03
CA GLY A 128 12.82 5.08 0.16
C GLY A 128 13.36 5.91 -0.99
N ARG A 129 14.63 5.70 -1.36
CA ARG A 129 15.30 6.36 -2.48
C ARG A 129 14.59 6.07 -3.81
N SER A 130 14.34 4.82 -4.12
CA SER A 130 13.66 4.45 -5.37
C SER A 130 12.24 4.96 -5.47
N LYS A 131 11.52 5.10 -4.35
CA LYS A 131 10.20 5.72 -4.34
C LYS A 131 10.29 7.22 -4.64
N GLY A 132 11.26 7.92 -4.05
CA GLY A 132 11.51 9.35 -4.34
C GLY A 132 11.91 9.61 -5.79
N GLU A 133 12.86 8.82 -6.32
CA GLU A 133 13.26 8.88 -7.72
C GLU A 133 12.10 8.54 -8.68
N GLY A 134 11.25 7.56 -8.30
CA GLY A 134 10.04 7.20 -9.05
C GLY A 134 9.03 8.34 -9.10
N GLU A 135 8.81 9.06 -8.00
CA GLU A 135 7.95 10.26 -7.98
C GLU A 135 8.49 11.35 -8.91
N ALA A 136 9.81 11.59 -8.88
CA ALA A 136 10.45 12.56 -9.76
C ALA A 136 10.27 12.18 -11.24
N ALA A 137 10.46 10.90 -11.58
CA ALA A 137 10.25 10.39 -12.93
C ALA A 137 8.79 10.52 -13.40
N VAL A 138 7.83 10.25 -12.51
CA VAL A 138 6.40 10.41 -12.80
C VAL A 138 6.06 11.87 -13.04
N ARG A 139 6.52 12.80 -12.20
CA ARG A 139 6.25 14.24 -12.38
C ARG A 139 6.88 14.82 -13.65
N ALA A 140 8.08 14.35 -14.01
CA ALA A 140 8.75 14.78 -15.23
C ALA A 140 7.93 14.37 -16.48
N ALA A 141 7.30 13.19 -16.48
CA ALA A 141 6.52 12.67 -17.60
C ALA A 141 5.04 13.14 -17.59
N PHE A 142 4.47 13.36 -16.41
CA PHE A 142 3.08 13.79 -16.21
C PHE A 142 3.01 14.80 -15.07
N PRO A 143 3.24 16.12 -15.31
CA PRO A 143 3.34 17.14 -14.26
C PRO A 143 2.13 17.21 -13.33
N ASP A 144 0.92 17.01 -13.87
CA ASP A 144 -0.33 16.99 -13.12
C ASP A 144 -0.62 15.66 -12.41
N ALA A 145 0.37 14.77 -12.26
CA ALA A 145 0.18 13.53 -11.51
C ALA A 145 -0.14 13.80 -10.04
N THR A 146 -1.16 13.12 -9.51
CA THR A 146 -1.42 13.08 -8.07
C THR A 146 -0.54 12.00 -7.43
N ILE A 147 0.27 12.39 -6.46
CA ILE A 147 1.11 11.47 -5.69
C ILE A 147 0.45 11.18 -4.34
N LEU A 148 0.25 9.92 -4.01
CA LEU A 148 -0.26 9.49 -2.71
C LEU A 148 0.84 8.73 -1.96
N ARG A 149 1.19 9.21 -0.77
CA ARG A 149 2.17 8.63 0.14
C ARG A 149 1.45 8.03 1.36
N PRO A 150 0.97 6.80 1.30
CA PRO A 150 0.37 6.16 2.47
C PRO A 150 1.44 5.80 3.50
N SER A 151 1.07 5.83 4.78
CA SER A 151 1.73 5.12 5.86
C SER A 151 1.48 3.61 5.70
N ILE A 152 1.88 2.79 6.68
CA ILE A 152 1.63 1.35 6.65
C ILE A 152 0.14 1.08 6.44
N LEU A 153 -0.14 0.33 5.37
CA LEU A 153 -1.50 -0.09 5.04
C LEU A 153 -1.92 -1.27 5.89
N PHE A 154 -3.12 -1.22 6.44
CA PHE A 154 -3.73 -2.37 7.09
C PHE A 154 -5.06 -2.77 6.45
N GLY A 155 -5.42 -4.04 6.61
CA GLY A 155 -6.63 -4.63 6.08
C GLY A 155 -6.60 -6.16 6.17
N ARG A 156 -7.67 -6.81 5.78
CA ARG A 156 -7.82 -8.26 5.95
C ARG A 156 -6.69 -9.07 5.33
N GLU A 157 -6.15 -8.63 4.21
CA GLU A 157 -5.12 -9.30 3.42
C GLU A 157 -3.73 -8.67 3.58
N ASP A 158 -3.51 -7.80 4.58
CA ASP A 158 -2.21 -7.18 4.81
C ASP A 158 -1.15 -8.20 5.25
N ASN A 159 0.11 -7.86 4.99
CA ASN A 159 1.24 -8.69 5.40
C ASN A 159 1.93 -8.18 6.68
N PHE A 160 1.48 -7.06 7.26
CA PHE A 160 2.13 -6.45 8.41
C PHE A 160 1.45 -6.87 9.73
N ILE A 161 0.18 -6.50 9.92
CA ILE A 161 -0.60 -6.89 11.11
C ILE A 161 -0.77 -8.41 11.18
N ASN A 162 -1.12 -9.03 10.04
CA ASN A 162 -1.30 -10.48 9.96
C ASN A 162 -0.01 -11.27 10.26
N ARG A 163 1.17 -10.73 9.92
CA ARG A 163 2.46 -11.33 10.28
C ARG A 163 2.65 -11.37 11.79
N PHE A 164 2.40 -10.26 12.50
CA PHE A 164 2.51 -10.22 13.94
C PHE A 164 1.47 -11.10 14.63
N ALA A 165 0.23 -11.12 14.15
CA ALA A 165 -0.80 -12.04 14.62
C ALA A 165 -0.41 -13.51 14.42
N GLY A 166 0.19 -13.83 13.28
CA GLY A 166 0.76 -15.16 12.99
C GLY A 166 1.90 -15.54 13.95
N MET A 167 2.82 -14.60 14.20
CA MET A 167 3.91 -14.78 15.17
C MET A 167 3.37 -14.99 16.58
N ALA A 168 2.39 -14.18 17.03
CA ALA A 168 1.75 -14.32 18.34
C ALA A 168 1.06 -15.68 18.51
N ARG A 169 0.59 -16.28 17.41
CA ARG A 169 -0.02 -17.61 17.43
C ARG A 169 1.02 -18.72 17.66
N LEU A 170 2.21 -18.61 17.09
CA LEU A 170 3.19 -19.68 17.03
C LEU A 170 4.33 -19.54 18.03
N ALA A 171 4.80 -18.32 18.28
CA ALA A 171 5.97 -18.07 19.13
C ALA A 171 5.57 -17.88 20.60
N PRO A 172 6.37 -18.38 21.56
CA PRO A 172 6.15 -18.15 22.99
C PRO A 172 6.49 -16.71 23.41
N VAL A 173 7.39 -16.05 22.69
CA VAL A 173 7.90 -14.70 22.94
C VAL A 173 7.94 -13.96 21.60
N LEU A 174 7.65 -12.66 21.59
CA LEU A 174 7.73 -11.83 20.39
C LEU A 174 8.90 -10.85 20.47
N PRO A 175 9.85 -10.92 19.54
CA PRO A 175 10.91 -9.93 19.45
C PRO A 175 10.38 -8.62 18.89
N VAL A 176 10.68 -7.51 19.55
CA VAL A 176 10.34 -6.15 19.11
C VAL A 176 11.59 -5.48 18.59
N LEU A 177 11.63 -5.17 17.31
CA LEU A 177 12.68 -4.38 16.67
C LEU A 177 12.24 -2.92 16.60
N SER A 178 13.12 -2.00 16.98
CA SER A 178 12.84 -0.54 16.95
C SER A 178 11.50 -0.18 17.62
N GLY A 179 11.30 -0.67 18.86
CA GLY A 179 10.04 -0.57 19.60
C GLY A 179 9.47 0.83 19.72
N ALA A 180 10.32 1.86 19.72
CA ALA A 180 9.93 3.29 19.81
C ALA A 180 9.54 3.92 18.46
N THR A 181 9.82 3.28 17.34
CA THR A 181 9.49 3.83 16.00
C THR A 181 7.99 3.96 15.85
N ARG A 182 7.53 5.13 15.41
CA ARG A 182 6.13 5.49 15.30
C ARG A 182 5.59 5.20 13.90
N PHE A 183 4.37 4.69 13.86
CA PHE A 183 3.61 4.41 12.65
C PHE A 183 2.23 5.04 12.76
N GLN A 184 1.65 5.40 11.62
CA GLN A 184 0.29 5.91 11.53
C GLN A 184 -0.55 5.03 10.60
N PRO A 185 -0.87 3.77 10.99
CA PRO A 185 -1.51 2.78 10.13
C PRO A 185 -2.77 3.33 9.48
N VAL A 186 -2.91 3.15 8.16
CA VAL A 186 -4.06 3.63 7.39
C VAL A 186 -4.81 2.47 6.75
N TYR A 187 -6.15 2.53 6.82
CA TYR A 187 -7.00 1.47 6.27
C TYR A 187 -6.93 1.46 4.72
N ALA A 188 -6.64 0.30 4.15
CA ALA A 188 -6.46 0.16 2.71
C ALA A 188 -7.70 0.57 1.89
N ALA A 189 -8.92 0.43 2.46
CA ALA A 189 -10.13 0.88 1.78
C ALA A 189 -10.24 2.42 1.76
N ASP A 190 -9.75 3.12 2.77
CA ASP A 190 -9.72 4.59 2.78
C ASP A 190 -8.76 5.10 1.71
N VAL A 191 -7.58 4.49 1.61
CA VAL A 191 -6.61 4.80 0.56
C VAL A 191 -7.18 4.46 -0.83
N GLY A 192 -7.86 3.32 -0.99
CA GLY A 192 -8.53 2.96 -2.24
C GLY A 192 -9.59 3.99 -2.67
N ARG A 193 -10.33 4.57 -1.70
CA ARG A 193 -11.28 5.66 -1.96
C ARG A 193 -10.57 6.96 -2.35
N ALA A 194 -9.44 7.30 -1.67
CA ALA A 194 -8.64 8.48 -2.02
C ALA A 194 -8.06 8.36 -3.45
N VAL A 195 -7.51 7.19 -3.80
CA VAL A 195 -7.05 6.89 -5.18
C VAL A 195 -8.18 7.09 -6.19
N THR A 196 -9.37 6.58 -5.88
CA THR A 196 -10.55 6.71 -6.76
C THR A 196 -10.98 8.16 -6.92
N ALA A 197 -11.02 8.92 -5.82
CA ALA A 197 -11.38 10.33 -5.84
C ALA A 197 -10.36 11.15 -6.67
N ALA A 198 -9.07 10.95 -6.45
CA ALA A 198 -8.00 11.60 -7.21
C ALA A 198 -8.08 11.28 -8.72
N ALA A 199 -8.33 10.02 -9.07
CA ALA A 199 -8.44 9.59 -10.46
C ALA A 199 -9.65 10.22 -11.18
N LEU A 200 -10.80 10.25 -10.51
CA LEU A 200 -12.06 10.72 -11.13
C LEU A 200 -12.28 12.23 -11.03
N HIS A 201 -11.59 12.93 -10.11
CA HIS A 201 -11.71 14.38 -9.89
C HIS A 201 -10.35 15.10 -9.96
N PRO A 202 -9.63 15.05 -11.12
CA PRO A 202 -8.27 15.57 -11.23
C PRO A 202 -8.16 17.08 -10.97
N ARG A 203 -9.20 17.86 -11.26
CA ARG A 203 -9.16 19.33 -11.09
C ARG A 203 -8.86 19.79 -9.67
N GLY A 204 -9.17 18.95 -8.67
CA GLY A 204 -8.89 19.26 -7.25
C GLY A 204 -7.56 18.69 -6.75
N HIS A 205 -6.97 17.72 -7.46
CA HIS A 205 -5.90 16.91 -6.94
C HIS A 205 -4.65 16.82 -7.83
N GLY A 206 -4.73 17.24 -9.09
CA GLY A 206 -3.63 17.20 -10.04
C GLY A 206 -2.41 18.00 -9.56
N GLY A 207 -1.21 17.46 -9.78
CA GLY A 207 0.07 18.07 -9.40
C GLY A 207 0.40 18.04 -7.90
N ARG A 208 -0.50 17.52 -7.05
CA ARG A 208 -0.35 17.55 -5.58
C ARG A 208 0.19 16.25 -5.02
N THR A 209 0.79 16.33 -3.82
CA THR A 209 1.21 15.18 -3.02
C THR A 209 0.40 15.16 -1.73
N TYR A 210 -0.07 13.98 -1.34
CA TYR A 210 -0.83 13.75 -0.12
C TYR A 210 -0.15 12.67 0.71
N GLU A 211 -0.07 12.86 2.03
CA GLU A 211 0.40 11.84 2.97
C GLU A 211 -0.79 11.24 3.72
N LEU A 212 -1.02 9.94 3.51
CA LEU A 212 -2.23 9.28 4.00
C LEU A 212 -1.93 8.47 5.25
N GLY A 213 -2.33 9.01 6.40
CA GLY A 213 -2.26 8.34 7.70
C GLY A 213 -3.63 8.07 8.29
N GLY A 214 -3.72 7.05 9.14
CA GLY A 214 -4.92 6.76 9.93
C GLY A 214 -5.12 7.76 11.08
N PRO A 215 -6.11 7.54 11.96
CA PRO A 215 -6.41 8.46 13.05
C PRO A 215 -5.45 8.35 14.24
N GLN A 216 -4.71 7.25 14.34
CA GLN A 216 -3.86 6.93 15.49
C GLN A 216 -2.39 6.83 15.08
N VAL A 217 -1.52 7.40 15.90
CA VAL A 217 -0.07 7.16 15.84
C VAL A 217 0.28 6.19 16.95
N LEU A 218 0.92 5.08 16.59
CA LEU A 218 1.31 4.02 17.50
C LEU A 218 2.78 3.68 17.31
N THR A 219 3.49 3.42 18.38
CA THR A 219 4.83 2.84 18.33
C THR A 219 4.76 1.39 17.85
N MET A 220 5.87 0.84 17.37
CA MET A 220 5.96 -0.57 17.01
C MET A 220 5.57 -1.47 18.19
N ARG A 221 5.98 -1.11 19.41
CA ARG A 221 5.65 -1.85 20.63
C ARG A 221 4.14 -1.83 20.88
N GLU A 222 3.52 -0.65 20.93
CA GLU A 222 2.08 -0.49 21.15
C GLU A 222 1.25 -1.24 20.09
N LEU A 223 1.71 -1.22 18.84
CA LEU A 223 1.06 -1.96 17.77
C LEU A 223 1.12 -3.48 18.00
N MET A 224 2.26 -4.00 18.46
CA MET A 224 2.41 -5.44 18.76
C MET A 224 1.61 -5.83 20.02
N GLU A 225 1.56 -4.98 21.05
CA GLU A 225 0.72 -5.14 22.24
C GLU A 225 -0.75 -5.23 21.83
N TRP A 226 -1.20 -4.27 21.04
CA TRP A 226 -2.56 -4.26 20.50
C TRP A 226 -2.92 -5.53 19.70
N VAL A 227 -1.99 -6.05 18.87
CA VAL A 227 -2.20 -7.32 18.15
C VAL A 227 -2.33 -8.49 19.12
N CYS A 228 -1.50 -8.56 20.17
CA CYS A 228 -1.57 -9.60 21.19
C CYS A 228 -2.90 -9.55 21.93
N GLU A 229 -3.34 -8.39 22.37
CA GLU A 229 -4.61 -8.18 23.06
C GLU A 229 -5.81 -8.57 22.17
N THR A 230 -5.85 -8.05 20.92
CA THR A 230 -6.96 -8.32 19.98
C THR A 230 -7.07 -9.80 19.63
N THR A 231 -5.94 -10.51 19.56
CA THR A 231 -5.92 -11.96 19.29
C THR A 231 -6.06 -12.81 20.55
N GLY A 232 -6.12 -12.22 21.74
CA GLY A 232 -6.16 -12.94 23.02
C GLY A 232 -4.93 -13.81 23.25
N ARG A 233 -3.76 -13.36 22.75
CA ARG A 233 -2.47 -14.05 22.82
C ARG A 233 -1.50 -13.23 23.67
N GLY A 234 -1.67 -13.20 24.99
CA GLY A 234 -0.75 -12.54 25.91
C GLY A 234 0.68 -13.09 25.79
N ARG A 235 1.46 -12.60 24.85
CA ARG A 235 2.85 -13.00 24.64
C ARG A 235 3.79 -11.95 25.22
N PRO A 236 4.83 -12.35 25.94
CA PRO A 236 5.89 -11.43 26.36
C PRO A 236 6.53 -10.79 25.13
N LEU A 237 6.65 -9.47 25.16
CA LEU A 237 7.36 -8.68 24.16
C LEU A 237 8.78 -8.40 24.67
N VAL A 238 9.78 -8.80 23.90
CA VAL A 238 11.19 -8.59 24.25
C VAL A 238 11.82 -7.62 23.25
N ASP A 239 12.28 -6.47 23.73
CA ASP A 239 12.98 -5.50 22.89
C ASP A 239 14.32 -6.06 22.44
N ILE A 240 14.56 -5.99 21.15
CA ILE A 240 15.85 -6.32 20.56
C ILE A 240 16.66 -5.00 20.46
N PRO A 241 17.80 -4.91 21.17
CA PRO A 241 18.67 -3.73 21.08
C PRO A 241 19.07 -3.45 19.61
N ASP A 242 19.12 -2.16 19.23
CA ASP A 242 19.42 -1.76 17.85
C ASP A 242 20.72 -2.38 17.28
N PRO A 243 21.85 -2.50 18.03
CA PRO A 243 23.04 -3.17 17.52
C PRO A 243 22.81 -4.63 17.16
N VAL A 244 21.96 -5.34 17.92
CA VAL A 244 21.59 -6.74 17.66
C VAL A 244 20.70 -6.83 16.42
N GLY A 245 19.68 -5.96 16.32
CA GLY A 245 18.81 -5.86 15.15
C GLY A 245 19.60 -5.58 13.87
N ARG A 246 20.57 -4.64 13.95
CA ARG A 246 21.52 -4.32 12.88
C ARG A 246 22.34 -5.53 12.45
N LEU A 247 22.88 -6.28 13.41
CA LEU A 247 23.68 -7.47 13.13
C LEU A 247 22.84 -8.55 12.45
N ILE A 248 21.63 -8.81 12.96
CA ILE A 248 20.69 -9.77 12.35
C ILE A 248 20.38 -9.36 10.89
N ALA A 249 20.00 -8.11 10.67
CA ALA A 249 19.66 -7.61 9.34
C ALA A 249 20.83 -7.76 8.35
N ARG A 250 22.06 -7.50 8.82
CA ARG A 250 23.27 -7.57 7.99
C ARG A 250 23.70 -9.01 7.70
N ALA A 251 23.61 -9.89 8.70
CA ALA A 251 24.05 -11.29 8.59
C ALA A 251 23.05 -12.18 7.86
N THR A 252 21.74 -11.92 8.00
CA THR A 252 20.68 -12.82 7.50
C THR A 252 19.81 -12.20 6.41
N GLY A 253 19.84 -10.88 6.24
CA GLY A 253 18.89 -10.14 5.38
C GLY A 253 18.89 -10.54 3.90
N TRP A 254 19.94 -11.19 3.42
CA TRP A 254 20.07 -11.74 2.06
C TRP A 254 19.40 -13.12 1.90
N LEU A 255 19.11 -13.83 3.00
CA LEU A 255 18.52 -15.16 2.96
C LEU A 255 17.01 -15.12 2.60
N PRO A 256 16.50 -16.13 1.87
CA PRO A 256 15.08 -16.32 1.73
C PRO A 256 14.42 -16.55 3.09
N GLY A 257 13.35 -15.77 3.40
CA GLY A 257 12.67 -15.88 4.70
C GLY A 257 13.34 -15.17 5.87
N ALA A 258 14.37 -14.36 5.62
CA ALA A 258 15.01 -13.54 6.66
C ALA A 258 13.97 -12.81 7.53
N PRO A 259 14.17 -12.73 8.85
CA PRO A 259 13.26 -12.04 9.77
C PRO A 259 13.17 -10.54 9.43
N ILE A 260 14.29 -9.94 9.01
CA ILE A 260 14.39 -8.55 8.56
C ILE A 260 15.53 -8.42 7.54
N THR A 261 15.33 -7.60 6.50
CA THR A 261 16.41 -7.24 5.56
C THR A 261 17.14 -5.98 6.04
N TRP A 262 18.32 -5.73 5.48
CA TRP A 262 19.07 -4.50 5.77
C TRP A 262 18.25 -3.23 5.47
N ASP A 263 17.61 -3.20 4.33
CA ASP A 263 16.79 -2.07 3.90
C ASP A 263 15.57 -1.85 4.82
N GLN A 264 14.90 -2.94 5.22
CA GLN A 264 13.82 -2.86 6.21
C GLN A 264 14.28 -2.35 7.57
N TRP A 265 15.50 -2.73 8.02
CA TRP A 265 16.06 -2.20 9.24
C TRP A 265 16.32 -0.69 9.15
N LEU A 266 16.86 -0.21 8.00
CA LEU A 266 17.02 1.24 7.76
C LEU A 266 15.67 1.98 7.80
N MET A 267 14.63 1.40 7.21
CA MET A 267 13.28 1.97 7.23
C MET A 267 12.71 2.04 8.66
N LEU A 268 12.95 1.02 9.49
CA LEU A 268 12.47 0.99 10.88
C LEU A 268 13.15 2.02 11.80
N ARG A 269 14.22 2.67 11.39
CA ARG A 269 14.88 3.74 12.14
C ARG A 269 14.24 5.12 11.97
N ARG A 270 13.28 5.24 11.07
CA ARG A 270 12.54 6.49 10.79
C ARG A 270 11.06 6.26 11.07
N ASP A 271 10.43 7.27 11.67
CA ASP A 271 8.98 7.27 11.87
C ASP A 271 8.25 7.24 10.52
N ASN A 272 7.18 6.48 10.47
CA ASN A 272 6.30 6.38 9.31
C ASN A 272 4.95 7.03 9.63
N VAL A 273 4.99 8.33 9.84
CA VAL A 273 3.85 9.19 10.23
C VAL A 273 3.71 10.34 9.24
N VAL A 274 2.51 10.87 9.13
CA VAL A 274 2.21 12.04 8.29
C VAL A 274 3.01 13.23 8.77
N SER A 275 3.66 13.93 7.87
CA SER A 275 4.46 15.13 8.15
C SER A 275 3.57 16.29 8.62
N PRO A 276 4.05 17.13 9.54
CA PRO A 276 3.29 18.31 9.94
C PRO A 276 2.91 19.19 8.74
N GLY A 277 1.63 19.54 8.64
CA GLY A 277 1.12 20.37 7.55
C GLY A 277 0.87 19.66 6.22
N ALA A 278 1.18 18.36 6.11
CA ALA A 278 0.85 17.60 4.91
C ALA A 278 -0.68 17.39 4.80
N GLU A 279 -1.20 17.54 3.60
CA GLU A 279 -2.60 17.21 3.32
C GLU A 279 -2.81 15.69 3.31
N GLY A 280 -3.91 15.21 3.89
CA GLY A 280 -4.21 13.82 4.07
C GLY A 280 -5.57 13.39 3.48
N LEU A 281 -6.19 12.39 4.11
CA LEU A 281 -7.51 11.86 3.70
C LEU A 281 -8.62 12.93 3.75
N GLU A 282 -8.47 13.95 4.58
CA GLU A 282 -9.40 15.06 4.73
C GLU A 282 -9.56 15.87 3.44
N ALA A 283 -8.48 16.00 2.66
CA ALA A 283 -8.51 16.69 1.36
C ALA A 283 -9.43 15.99 0.33
N PHE A 284 -9.77 14.73 0.59
CA PHE A 284 -10.70 13.94 -0.22
C PHE A 284 -12.10 13.86 0.42
N GLY A 285 -12.34 14.56 1.54
CA GLY A 285 -13.59 14.46 2.31
C GLY A 285 -13.81 13.07 2.92
N LEU A 286 -12.73 12.31 3.15
CA LEU A 286 -12.81 10.93 3.63
C LEU A 286 -12.51 10.85 5.12
N PRO A 287 -13.33 10.10 5.90
CA PRO A 287 -13.03 9.82 7.28
C PRO A 287 -11.85 8.85 7.39
N LYS A 288 -11.08 8.97 8.48
CA LYS A 288 -10.03 8.04 8.85
C LYS A 288 -10.61 6.88 9.65
N THR A 289 -10.49 5.66 9.14
CA THR A 289 -11.01 4.45 9.82
C THR A 289 -10.01 3.99 10.89
N PRO A 290 -10.43 3.89 12.18
CA PRO A 290 -9.59 3.37 13.25
C PRO A 290 -9.23 1.90 13.05
N LEU A 291 -8.02 1.52 13.48
CA LEU A 291 -7.50 0.15 13.37
C LEU A 291 -8.46 -0.87 14.01
N ALA A 292 -8.94 -0.60 15.24
CA ALA A 292 -9.84 -1.48 15.97
C ALA A 292 -11.21 -1.65 15.30
N ALA A 293 -11.72 -0.63 14.60
CA ALA A 293 -13.05 -0.65 14.02
C ALA A 293 -13.27 -1.76 12.98
N VAL A 294 -12.22 -2.18 12.30
CA VAL A 294 -12.33 -3.16 11.21
C VAL A 294 -11.49 -4.42 11.44
N SER A 295 -10.39 -4.32 12.20
CA SER A 295 -9.43 -5.43 12.31
C SER A 295 -9.90 -6.59 13.14
N GLU A 296 -10.76 -6.37 14.14
CA GLU A 296 -11.34 -7.45 14.94
C GLU A 296 -12.04 -8.50 14.05
N GLY A 297 -12.65 -8.09 12.95
CA GLY A 297 -13.39 -8.98 12.05
C GLY A 297 -12.57 -10.13 11.48
N TRP A 298 -11.27 -9.93 11.20
CA TRP A 298 -10.40 -11.00 10.68
C TRP A 298 -9.37 -11.50 11.69
N LEU A 299 -8.94 -10.68 12.67
CA LEU A 299 -8.00 -11.09 13.72
C LEU A 299 -8.56 -12.14 14.65
N THR A 300 -9.88 -12.28 14.75
CA THR A 300 -10.53 -13.40 15.44
C THR A 300 -10.05 -14.77 14.96
N SER A 301 -9.63 -14.91 13.70
CA SER A 301 -9.08 -16.17 13.15
C SER A 301 -7.76 -16.60 13.81
N TYR A 302 -7.05 -15.67 14.46
CA TYR A 302 -5.79 -15.92 15.17
C TYR A 302 -6.00 -16.25 16.65
N ARG A 303 -7.23 -16.13 17.21
CA ARG A 303 -7.56 -16.51 18.57
C ARG A 303 -7.42 -18.01 18.79
N ARG A 304 -7.26 -18.44 20.04
CA ARG A 304 -7.01 -19.85 20.39
C ARG A 304 -8.13 -20.80 19.91
N HIS A 305 -9.39 -20.33 19.93
CA HIS A 305 -10.57 -21.08 19.48
C HIS A 305 -11.26 -20.42 18.28
N GLY A 306 -10.52 -19.60 17.54
CA GLY A 306 -11.05 -18.90 16.36
C GLY A 306 -12.25 -18.00 16.68
N ARG A 307 -13.24 -17.98 15.77
CA ARG A 307 -14.47 -17.18 15.94
C ARG A 307 -15.35 -17.61 17.12
N PHE A 308 -15.18 -18.81 17.60
CA PHE A 308 -15.99 -19.39 18.69
C PHE A 308 -15.38 -19.14 20.07
N ALA A 309 -14.24 -18.48 20.16
CA ALA A 309 -13.72 -18.04 21.44
C ALA A 309 -14.65 -16.98 22.05
N ALA A 310 -15.16 -17.23 23.23
CA ALA A 310 -15.78 -16.18 24.04
C ALA A 310 -14.77 -15.03 24.20
N LYS A 311 -15.25 -13.76 24.12
CA LYS A 311 -14.41 -12.63 24.52
C LYS A 311 -14.01 -12.88 25.98
N SER A 312 -12.70 -12.99 26.25
CA SER A 312 -12.21 -13.02 27.62
C SER A 312 -12.67 -11.74 28.31
N PRO A 313 -13.30 -11.81 29.50
CA PRO A 313 -13.77 -10.65 30.22
C PRO A 313 -12.65 -9.84 30.92
N TYR A 314 -11.41 -9.87 30.38
CA TYR A 314 -10.28 -9.10 30.94
C TYR A 314 -9.50 -8.39 29.84
#